data_99ff4813ab972c4f3e06c4c718bb51ac
#
_entry.id   99ff4813ab972c4f3e06c4c718bb51ac
#
_cell.length_a   1.000
_cell.length_b   1.000
_cell.length_c   1.000
_cell.angle_alpha   90.00
_cell.angle_beta   90.00
_cell.angle_gamma   90.00
#
_symmetry.space_group_name_H-M   'P 1'
#
loop_
_entity.id
_entity.type
_entity.pdbx_description
1 polymer ?
#
loop_
_entity_poly.entity_id
_entity_poly.type
_entity_poly.pdbx_seq_one_letter_code
_entity_poly.pdbx_strand_id
1 'polypeptide(L)'
;MPTHFQISVTITPEFIEKLSDIFFDFGAEAVTMTDAKDEPLFQLLPEDNPHWQHTTLHALFDESALLENIIFDIKNNYDEFQSLDFYIEKFAPKDWVSETQKHFRMQQFGKVLWVCPQWEKASFQASRHKKDPVIFIEPGLAFGTGTHPTTQLCLTWLATHSLKKHCVIDYGCGSGILALGALALGAKTVWSTDHDQQALISTENNAKYNVFKNKLYIVNTDDIKSARADIIVANILANPLITLMPVLTELLLPKGKLILSGILTDDAARVADAYQNYFTKIDIKQKDEWVLIEFQKI
;
A
#
# COMPACT_ATOMS: atom_id res chain seq x y z
N MET A 1 -22.61 22.32 -1.21
CA MET A 1 -22.28 21.09 -0.50
C MET A 1 -22.60 21.34 0.96
N PRO A 2 -23.15 20.40 1.71
CA PRO A 2 -23.38 20.59 3.13
C PRO A 2 -22.04 20.90 3.80
N THR A 3 -22.07 21.84 4.73
CA THR A 3 -20.90 22.22 5.52
C THR A 3 -20.87 21.31 6.76
N HIS A 4 -19.79 20.60 6.96
CA HIS A 4 -19.59 19.78 8.15
C HIS A 4 -18.59 20.46 9.07
N PHE A 5 -18.65 20.13 10.34
CA PHE A 5 -17.70 20.54 11.35
C PHE A 5 -17.12 19.30 12.06
N GLN A 6 -15.92 19.43 12.54
CA GLN A 6 -15.20 18.36 13.21
C GLN A 6 -14.81 18.79 14.62
N ILE A 7 -15.06 17.93 15.60
CA ILE A 7 -14.45 18.02 16.92
C ILE A 7 -13.25 17.08 16.95
N SER A 8 -12.09 17.62 17.32
CA SER A 8 -10.85 16.85 17.48
C SER A 8 -10.39 16.87 18.92
N VAL A 9 -9.91 15.73 19.43
CA VAL A 9 -9.40 15.60 20.79
C VAL A 9 -8.36 14.48 20.85
N THR A 10 -7.25 14.73 21.56
CA THR A 10 -6.21 13.72 21.78
C THR A 10 -6.44 13.00 23.08
N ILE A 11 -6.46 11.67 23.04
CA ILE A 11 -6.74 10.80 24.20
C ILE A 11 -5.83 9.57 24.20
N THR A 12 -5.85 8.86 25.31
CA THR A 12 -5.18 7.57 25.48
C THR A 12 -6.10 6.41 25.07
N PRO A 13 -5.53 5.23 24.72
CA PRO A 13 -6.28 4.11 24.15
C PRO A 13 -7.49 3.64 24.94
N GLU A 14 -7.42 3.66 26.27
CA GLU A 14 -8.48 3.18 27.16
C GLU A 14 -9.79 3.98 27.03
N PHE A 15 -9.75 5.19 26.50
CA PHE A 15 -10.93 6.05 26.38
C PHE A 15 -11.49 6.14 24.97
N ILE A 16 -10.84 5.51 23.98
CA ILE A 16 -11.22 5.62 22.56
C ILE A 16 -12.66 5.17 22.33
N GLU A 17 -12.98 3.94 22.75
CA GLU A 17 -14.32 3.38 22.54
C GLU A 17 -15.38 4.22 23.23
N LYS A 18 -15.15 4.53 24.51
CA LYS A 18 -16.12 5.28 25.31
C LYS A 18 -16.42 6.67 24.73
N LEU A 19 -15.38 7.42 24.33
CA LEU A 19 -15.58 8.75 23.79
C LEU A 19 -16.15 8.72 22.37
N SER A 20 -15.83 7.69 21.60
CA SER A 20 -16.43 7.46 20.27
C SER A 20 -17.94 7.22 20.39
N ASP A 21 -18.37 6.36 21.31
CA ASP A 21 -19.79 6.10 21.57
C ASP A 21 -20.52 7.38 22.01
N ILE A 22 -19.93 8.17 22.90
CA ILE A 22 -20.48 9.45 23.33
C ILE A 22 -20.65 10.39 22.13
N PHE A 23 -19.67 10.50 21.23
CA PHE A 23 -19.80 11.32 20.03
C PHE A 23 -20.95 10.86 19.13
N PHE A 24 -21.13 9.55 18.95
CA PHE A 24 -22.27 9.01 18.21
C PHE A 24 -23.60 9.29 18.90
N ASP A 25 -23.69 9.21 20.23
CA ASP A 25 -24.88 9.56 21.01
C ASP A 25 -25.26 11.03 20.83
N PHE A 26 -24.29 11.92 20.66
CA PHE A 26 -24.50 13.32 20.33
C PHE A 26 -24.74 13.60 18.84
N GLY A 27 -24.83 12.55 18.01
CA GLY A 27 -25.17 12.66 16.59
C GLY A 27 -24.01 12.86 15.66
N ALA A 28 -22.80 12.42 16.01
CA ALA A 28 -21.70 12.38 15.08
C ALA A 28 -22.02 11.43 13.91
N GLU A 29 -21.78 11.87 12.67
CA GLU A 29 -21.97 11.07 11.48
C GLU A 29 -20.83 10.05 11.27
N ALA A 30 -19.64 10.39 11.74
CA ALA A 30 -18.46 9.54 11.70
C ALA A 30 -17.50 9.91 12.84
N VAL A 31 -16.80 8.90 13.36
CA VAL A 31 -15.65 9.09 14.24
C VAL A 31 -14.45 8.39 13.62
N THR A 32 -13.36 9.13 13.42
CA THR A 32 -12.11 8.62 12.87
C THR A 32 -10.96 8.85 13.82
N MET A 33 -9.89 8.09 13.64
CA MET A 33 -8.70 8.13 14.48
C MET A 33 -7.47 8.45 13.65
N THR A 34 -6.59 9.29 14.21
CA THR A 34 -5.27 9.53 13.65
C THR A 34 -4.22 9.47 14.77
N ASP A 35 -3.00 9.18 14.36
CA ASP A 35 -1.86 9.29 15.25
C ASP A 35 -1.61 10.76 15.64
N ALA A 36 -1.42 11.01 16.94
CA ALA A 36 -1.14 12.35 17.45
C ALA A 36 0.36 12.70 17.50
N LYS A 37 1.25 11.71 17.38
CA LYS A 37 2.71 11.86 17.58
C LYS A 37 3.59 11.22 16.52
N ASP A 38 3.03 10.83 15.37
CA ASP A 38 3.76 10.13 14.30
C ASP A 38 4.40 8.82 14.81
N GLU A 39 3.60 8.02 15.55
CA GLU A 39 3.97 6.71 16.06
C GLU A 39 3.62 5.64 15.02
N PRO A 40 4.57 5.08 14.27
CA PRO A 40 4.25 4.19 13.17
C PRO A 40 3.71 2.83 13.67
N LEU A 41 2.51 2.45 13.20
CA LEU A 41 1.94 1.11 13.36
C LEU A 41 2.09 0.35 12.05
N PHE A 42 3.20 -0.36 11.87
CA PHE A 42 3.48 -1.05 10.61
C PHE A 42 2.84 -2.44 10.51
N GLN A 43 2.85 -3.17 11.60
CA GLN A 43 2.29 -4.52 11.63
C GLN A 43 1.91 -4.88 13.08
N LEU A 44 0.61 -5.09 13.32
CA LEU A 44 0.11 -5.53 14.61
C LEU A 44 0.15 -7.06 14.69
N LEU A 45 0.65 -7.59 15.79
CA LEU A 45 0.43 -8.98 16.18
C LEU A 45 -0.98 -9.13 16.79
N PRO A 46 -1.56 -10.35 16.79
CA PRO A 46 -2.90 -10.55 17.35
C PRO A 46 -3.08 -10.11 18.82
N GLU A 47 -1.99 -9.97 19.55
CA GLU A 47 -1.93 -9.57 20.97
C GLU A 47 -1.63 -8.07 21.13
N ASP A 48 -1.29 -7.37 20.06
CA ASP A 48 -0.96 -5.95 20.12
C ASP A 48 -2.22 -5.09 20.27
N ASN A 49 -2.08 -3.98 21.00
CA ASN A 49 -3.12 -2.97 21.03
C ASN A 49 -3.21 -2.28 19.65
N PRO A 50 -4.37 -2.30 18.97
CA PRO A 50 -4.52 -1.70 17.64
C PRO A 50 -4.52 -0.17 17.65
N HIS A 51 -4.30 0.47 18.78
CA HIS A 51 -4.36 1.93 18.94
C HIS A 51 -2.98 2.53 19.27
N TRP A 52 -2.72 3.71 18.71
CA TRP A 52 -1.56 4.52 19.10
C TRP A 52 -1.65 4.89 20.58
N GLN A 53 -0.50 5.04 21.27
CA GLN A 53 -0.44 5.49 22.65
C GLN A 53 -1.08 6.89 22.83
N HIS A 54 -1.00 7.73 21.78
CA HIS A 54 -1.63 9.03 21.69
C HIS A 54 -2.47 9.08 20.42
N THR A 55 -3.77 8.92 20.58
CA THR A 55 -4.71 8.92 19.45
C THR A 55 -5.48 10.24 19.43
N THR A 56 -5.57 10.89 18.28
CA THR A 56 -6.52 11.98 18.07
C THR A 56 -7.80 11.42 17.47
N LEU A 57 -8.91 11.56 18.20
CA LEU A 57 -10.24 11.31 17.69
C LEU A 57 -10.76 12.53 16.93
N HIS A 58 -11.41 12.27 15.80
CA HIS A 58 -12.07 13.27 14.98
C HIS A 58 -13.52 12.86 14.80
N ALA A 59 -14.44 13.60 15.41
CA ALA A 59 -15.87 13.37 15.27
C ALA A 59 -16.47 14.38 14.31
N LEU A 60 -17.12 13.89 13.26
CA LEU A 60 -17.73 14.70 12.21
C LEU A 60 -19.22 14.94 12.50
N PHE A 61 -19.65 16.18 12.39
CA PHE A 61 -21.02 16.61 12.64
C PHE A 61 -21.58 17.44 11.48
N ASP A 62 -22.88 17.38 11.30
CA ASP A 62 -23.62 18.27 10.42
C ASP A 62 -23.56 19.74 10.88
N GLU A 63 -23.78 20.68 9.97
CA GLU A 63 -23.73 22.13 10.26
C GLU A 63 -24.76 22.61 11.28
N SER A 64 -25.80 21.83 11.55
CA SER A 64 -26.82 22.15 12.54
C SER A 64 -26.43 21.79 13.99
N ALA A 65 -25.36 21.03 14.17
CA ALA A 65 -24.91 20.58 15.50
C ALA A 65 -24.35 21.74 16.34
N LEU A 66 -24.77 21.81 17.61
CA LEU A 66 -24.28 22.81 18.56
C LEU A 66 -23.02 22.29 19.25
N LEU A 67 -21.87 22.31 18.57
CA LEU A 67 -20.63 21.65 18.99
C LEU A 67 -20.10 22.14 20.36
N GLU A 68 -20.23 23.42 20.63
CA GLU A 68 -19.84 23.97 21.95
C GLU A 68 -20.67 23.39 23.09
N ASN A 69 -21.98 23.15 22.86
CA ASN A 69 -22.86 22.51 23.84
C ASN A 69 -22.47 21.03 24.03
N ILE A 70 -22.14 20.33 22.96
CA ILE A 70 -21.68 18.92 22.99
C ILE A 70 -20.42 18.83 23.86
N ILE A 71 -19.43 19.69 23.62
CA ILE A 71 -18.20 19.74 24.42
C ILE A 71 -18.49 20.06 25.90
N PHE A 72 -19.39 21.04 26.14
CA PHE A 72 -19.80 21.42 27.49
C PHE A 72 -20.45 20.24 28.21
N ASP A 73 -21.36 19.52 27.56
CA ASP A 73 -22.05 18.39 28.15
C ASP A 73 -21.09 17.23 28.43
N ILE A 74 -20.16 16.95 27.50
CA ILE A 74 -19.11 15.93 27.71
C ILE A 74 -18.27 16.28 28.94
N LYS A 75 -17.78 17.50 29.04
CA LYS A 75 -16.93 17.93 30.17
C LYS A 75 -17.65 17.91 31.50
N ASN A 76 -18.96 18.15 31.54
CA ASN A 76 -19.72 18.19 32.79
C ASN A 76 -20.28 16.84 33.23
N ASN A 77 -20.51 15.91 32.30
CA ASN A 77 -21.10 14.61 32.60
C ASN A 77 -20.08 13.49 32.73
N TYR A 78 -18.81 13.73 32.32
CA TYR A 78 -17.75 12.72 32.34
C TYR A 78 -16.47 13.33 32.92
N ASP A 79 -16.20 13.07 34.20
CA ASP A 79 -15.09 13.64 34.94
C ASP A 79 -13.73 13.40 34.28
N GLU A 80 -13.53 12.22 33.65
CA GLU A 80 -12.32 11.83 32.95
C GLU A 80 -12.02 12.69 31.69
N PHE A 81 -13.02 13.34 31.11
CA PHE A 81 -12.87 14.19 29.93
C PHE A 81 -12.87 15.68 30.25
N GLN A 82 -13.06 16.07 31.51
CA GLN A 82 -13.14 17.46 31.92
C GLN A 82 -11.88 18.27 31.55
N SER A 83 -10.71 17.67 31.70
CA SER A 83 -9.42 18.33 31.44
C SER A 83 -8.93 18.25 30.00
N LEU A 84 -9.67 17.58 29.11
CA LEU A 84 -9.26 17.43 27.73
C LEU A 84 -9.45 18.73 26.92
N ASP A 85 -8.54 18.95 25.98
CA ASP A 85 -8.62 20.04 25.01
C ASP A 85 -9.35 19.57 23.76
N PHE A 86 -10.54 20.13 23.53
CA PHE A 86 -11.33 19.89 22.33
C PHE A 86 -11.14 21.05 21.36
N TYR A 87 -10.94 20.71 20.08
CA TYR A 87 -10.78 21.66 18.99
C TYR A 87 -11.91 21.52 18.00
N ILE A 88 -12.53 22.65 17.62
CA ILE A 88 -13.57 22.68 16.60
C ILE A 88 -12.99 23.25 15.32
N GLU A 89 -13.13 22.51 14.24
CA GLU A 89 -12.69 22.93 12.93
C GLU A 89 -13.82 22.77 11.90
N LYS A 90 -13.85 23.67 10.92
CA LYS A 90 -14.73 23.50 9.76
C LYS A 90 -14.16 22.41 8.88
N PHE A 91 -14.91 21.32 8.68
CA PHE A 91 -14.51 20.27 7.78
C PHE A 91 -14.74 20.71 6.33
N ALA A 92 -13.69 21.03 5.64
CA ALA A 92 -13.73 21.22 4.20
C ALA A 92 -13.37 19.89 3.55
N PRO A 93 -14.28 19.31 2.73
CA PRO A 93 -13.92 18.10 1.97
C PRO A 93 -12.66 18.41 1.16
N LYS A 94 -11.57 17.74 1.48
CA LYS A 94 -10.34 17.83 0.71
C LYS A 94 -10.58 17.19 -0.66
N ASP A 95 -10.23 17.88 -1.72
CA ASP A 95 -10.11 17.26 -3.03
C ASP A 95 -8.88 16.34 -3.02
N TRP A 96 -9.11 15.10 -2.56
CA TRP A 96 -8.08 14.06 -2.49
C TRP A 96 -7.43 13.77 -3.84
N VAL A 97 -8.17 14.00 -4.94
CA VAL A 97 -7.65 13.84 -6.30
C VAL A 97 -6.56 14.88 -6.55
N SER A 98 -6.85 16.16 -6.27
CA SER A 98 -5.87 17.23 -6.43
C SER A 98 -4.67 17.08 -5.47
N GLU A 99 -4.90 16.63 -4.24
CA GLU A 99 -3.79 16.38 -3.29
C GLU A 99 -2.90 15.23 -3.77
N THR A 100 -3.50 14.11 -4.18
CA THR A 100 -2.75 12.97 -4.74
C THR A 100 -1.94 13.39 -5.97
N GLN A 101 -2.52 14.22 -6.85
CA GLN A 101 -1.84 14.74 -8.04
C GLN A 101 -0.63 15.61 -7.71
N LYS A 102 -0.62 16.33 -6.59
CA LYS A 102 0.54 17.14 -6.16
C LYS A 102 1.73 16.28 -5.77
N HIS A 103 1.50 15.12 -5.18
CA HIS A 103 2.53 14.25 -4.62
C HIS A 103 2.97 13.13 -5.56
N PHE A 104 2.13 12.77 -6.55
CA PHE A 104 2.44 11.72 -7.50
C PHE A 104 2.89 12.31 -8.85
N ARG A 105 4.19 12.25 -9.11
CA ARG A 105 4.85 12.74 -10.32
C ARG A 105 5.52 11.59 -11.06
N MET A 106 5.83 11.80 -12.34
CA MET A 106 6.61 10.83 -13.09
C MET A 106 7.97 10.58 -12.43
N GLN A 107 8.33 9.31 -12.30
CA GLN A 107 9.56 8.86 -11.64
C GLN A 107 10.28 7.84 -12.52
N GLN A 108 11.62 7.79 -12.42
CA GLN A 108 12.44 6.84 -13.15
C GLN A 108 13.13 5.86 -12.20
N PHE A 109 13.03 4.57 -12.51
CA PHE A 109 13.64 3.48 -11.74
C PHE A 109 14.72 2.78 -12.54
N GLY A 110 15.84 2.46 -11.89
CA GLY A 110 16.99 1.79 -12.51
C GLY A 110 17.54 2.49 -13.76
N LYS A 111 17.26 3.79 -13.92
CA LYS A 111 17.60 4.62 -15.10
C LYS A 111 16.99 4.13 -16.42
N VAL A 112 16.01 3.24 -16.38
CA VAL A 112 15.40 2.59 -17.54
C VAL A 112 13.89 2.70 -17.55
N LEU A 113 13.22 2.34 -16.45
CA LEU A 113 11.76 2.27 -16.36
C LEU A 113 11.17 3.59 -15.84
N TRP A 114 10.20 4.13 -16.55
CA TRP A 114 9.39 5.25 -16.08
C TRP A 114 8.05 4.78 -15.52
N VAL A 115 7.68 5.30 -14.38
CA VAL A 115 6.32 5.25 -13.85
C VAL A 115 5.73 6.65 -13.95
N CYS A 116 4.67 6.77 -14.71
CA CYS A 116 4.08 8.06 -15.07
C CYS A 116 2.59 8.06 -14.68
N PRO A 117 2.12 9.05 -13.91
CA PRO A 117 0.69 9.21 -13.70
C PRO A 117 -0.04 9.43 -15.02
N GLN A 118 -1.27 8.93 -15.12
CA GLN A 118 -2.07 9.01 -16.35
C GLN A 118 -2.24 10.45 -16.84
N TRP A 119 -2.38 11.42 -15.94
CA TRP A 119 -2.51 12.84 -16.29
C TRP A 119 -1.23 13.48 -16.84
N GLU A 120 -0.06 12.90 -16.61
CA GLU A 120 1.22 13.35 -17.19
C GLU A 120 1.58 12.63 -18.51
N LYS A 121 0.72 11.74 -19.02
CA LYS A 121 0.97 10.97 -20.24
C LYS A 121 1.34 11.84 -21.45
N ALA A 122 0.62 12.93 -21.66
CA ALA A 122 0.89 13.85 -22.77
C ALA A 122 2.28 14.51 -22.64
N SER A 123 2.65 14.93 -21.43
CA SER A 123 3.96 15.50 -21.12
C SER A 123 5.09 14.50 -21.34
N PHE A 124 4.90 13.25 -20.89
CA PHE A 124 5.86 12.18 -21.13
C PHE A 124 6.05 11.92 -22.64
N GLN A 125 4.95 11.82 -23.41
CA GLN A 125 5.00 11.60 -24.84
C GLN A 125 5.65 12.73 -25.63
N ALA A 126 5.60 13.96 -25.12
CA ALA A 126 6.30 15.12 -25.69
C ALA A 126 7.78 15.19 -25.29
N SER A 127 8.20 14.41 -24.28
CA SER A 127 9.57 14.45 -23.77
C SER A 127 10.57 13.69 -24.64
N ARG A 128 11.87 13.88 -24.36
CA ARG A 128 12.95 13.08 -24.96
C ARG A 128 12.90 11.60 -24.59
N HIS A 129 12.18 11.25 -23.53
CA HIS A 129 12.06 9.90 -22.98
C HIS A 129 10.91 9.07 -23.58
N LYS A 130 10.17 9.58 -24.56
CA LYS A 130 8.99 8.94 -25.17
C LYS A 130 9.19 7.52 -25.71
N LYS A 131 10.45 7.10 -25.90
CA LYS A 131 10.81 5.75 -26.35
C LYS A 131 11.29 4.82 -25.22
N ASP A 132 11.47 5.36 -24.02
CA ASP A 132 11.89 4.57 -22.88
C ASP A 132 10.74 3.68 -22.39
N PRO A 133 11.04 2.54 -21.75
CA PRO A 133 10.02 1.75 -21.08
C PRO A 133 9.23 2.61 -20.08
N VAL A 134 7.92 2.61 -20.21
CA VAL A 134 7.02 3.39 -19.36
C VAL A 134 5.76 2.63 -19.04
N ILE A 135 5.27 2.83 -17.83
CA ILE A 135 3.91 2.43 -17.42
C ILE A 135 3.13 3.66 -16.99
N PHE A 136 1.85 3.68 -17.33
CA PHE A 136 0.92 4.70 -16.92
C PHE A 136 0.02 4.15 -15.83
N ILE A 137 0.01 4.81 -14.68
CA ILE A 137 -0.74 4.40 -13.49
C ILE A 137 -1.67 5.52 -13.07
N GLU A 138 -2.87 5.17 -12.69
CA GLU A 138 -3.77 6.05 -11.95
C GLU A 138 -3.70 5.67 -10.48
N PRO A 139 -3.22 6.55 -9.59
CA PRO A 139 -3.26 6.32 -8.16
C PRO A 139 -4.72 6.21 -7.72
N GLY A 140 -5.07 5.10 -7.14
CA GLY A 140 -6.41 4.84 -6.62
C GLY A 140 -6.37 4.47 -5.13
N LEU A 141 -7.41 3.81 -4.66
CA LEU A 141 -7.49 3.28 -3.29
C LEU A 141 -6.56 2.08 -3.05
N ALA A 142 -6.12 1.40 -4.11
CA ALA A 142 -5.21 0.26 -3.97
C ALA A 142 -3.77 0.73 -3.72
N PHE A 143 -3.06 -0.02 -2.86
CA PHE A 143 -1.63 0.19 -2.58
C PHE A 143 -0.77 0.07 -3.85
N GLY A 144 0.35 0.81 -3.89
CA GLY A 144 1.32 0.71 -4.99
C GLY A 144 1.28 1.89 -5.96
N THR A 145 1.46 3.11 -5.46
CA THR A 145 1.64 4.32 -6.30
C THR A 145 3.08 4.47 -6.84
N GLY A 146 4.03 3.70 -6.33
CA GLY A 146 5.46 3.82 -6.68
C GLY A 146 6.25 4.76 -5.76
N THR A 147 5.61 5.46 -4.83
CA THR A 147 6.29 6.36 -3.90
C THR A 147 6.83 5.65 -2.65
N HIS A 148 6.20 4.55 -2.24
CA HIS A 148 6.63 3.80 -1.07
C HIS A 148 8.00 3.13 -1.27
N PRO A 149 8.89 3.12 -0.26
CA PRO A 149 10.25 2.55 -0.36
C PRO A 149 10.26 1.11 -0.89
N THR A 150 9.33 0.25 -0.44
CA THR A 150 9.23 -1.15 -0.87
C THR A 150 8.94 -1.29 -2.36
N THR A 151 8.02 -0.48 -2.89
CA THR A 151 7.68 -0.45 -4.32
C THR A 151 8.86 0.04 -5.14
N GLN A 152 9.58 1.06 -4.64
CA GLN A 152 10.78 1.58 -5.29
C GLN A 152 11.91 0.54 -5.36
N LEU A 153 12.10 -0.24 -4.28
CA LEU A 153 13.06 -1.35 -4.26
C LEU A 153 12.72 -2.39 -5.33
N CYS A 154 11.46 -2.83 -5.39
CA CYS A 154 11.00 -3.82 -6.37
C CYS A 154 11.11 -3.31 -7.82
N LEU A 155 10.66 -2.09 -8.10
CA LEU A 155 10.78 -1.49 -9.44
C LEU A 155 12.24 -1.30 -9.86
N THR A 156 13.11 -0.91 -8.93
CA THR A 156 14.55 -0.79 -9.20
C THR A 156 15.16 -2.16 -9.50
N TRP A 157 14.79 -3.19 -8.74
CA TRP A 157 15.24 -4.56 -9.02
C TRP A 157 14.79 -5.02 -10.41
N LEU A 158 13.50 -4.86 -10.75
CA LEU A 158 12.98 -5.21 -12.07
C LEU A 158 13.71 -4.47 -13.19
N ALA A 159 13.97 -3.15 -13.02
CA ALA A 159 14.63 -2.31 -14.01
C ALA A 159 16.13 -2.62 -14.22
N THR A 160 16.78 -3.24 -13.25
CA THR A 160 18.21 -3.57 -13.31
C THR A 160 18.49 -5.03 -13.72
N HIS A 161 17.44 -5.84 -13.90
CA HIS A 161 17.55 -7.25 -14.28
C HIS A 161 16.89 -7.51 -15.64
N SER A 162 17.43 -8.47 -16.39
CA SER A 162 16.84 -8.84 -17.68
C SER A 162 15.58 -9.68 -17.47
N LEU A 163 14.45 -9.18 -17.93
CA LEU A 163 13.17 -9.87 -17.87
C LEU A 163 12.77 -10.51 -19.21
N LYS A 164 13.58 -10.34 -20.25
CA LYS A 164 13.29 -10.86 -21.59
C LYS A 164 13.14 -12.38 -21.56
N LYS A 165 12.05 -12.86 -22.13
CA LYS A 165 11.65 -14.28 -22.21
C LYS A 165 11.18 -14.90 -20.88
N HIS A 166 11.27 -14.21 -19.75
CA HIS A 166 10.83 -14.71 -18.45
C HIS A 166 9.31 -14.57 -18.28
N CYS A 167 8.73 -15.58 -17.63
CA CYS A 167 7.40 -15.51 -17.04
C CYS A 167 7.54 -14.96 -15.63
N VAL A 168 6.74 -13.96 -15.28
CA VAL A 168 6.79 -13.30 -13.98
C VAL A 168 5.44 -13.49 -13.26
N ILE A 169 5.46 -13.69 -11.97
CA ILE A 169 4.29 -13.58 -11.10
C ILE A 169 4.47 -12.35 -10.20
N ASP A 170 3.43 -11.50 -10.16
CA ASP A 170 3.25 -10.43 -9.18
C ASP A 170 2.21 -10.91 -8.16
N TYR A 171 2.69 -11.31 -6.97
CA TYR A 171 1.86 -11.89 -5.92
C TYR A 171 1.57 -10.84 -4.84
N GLY A 172 0.28 -10.46 -4.67
CA GLY A 172 -0.12 -9.27 -3.94
C GLY A 172 0.02 -8.03 -4.82
N CYS A 173 -0.66 -8.03 -5.98
CA CYS A 173 -0.38 -7.09 -7.05
C CYS A 173 -0.86 -5.65 -6.77
N GLY A 174 -1.84 -5.46 -5.88
CA GLY A 174 -2.37 -4.13 -5.56
C GLY A 174 -2.81 -3.35 -6.81
N SER A 175 -2.13 -2.26 -7.10
CA SER A 175 -2.36 -1.45 -8.31
C SER A 175 -1.88 -2.09 -9.62
N GLY A 176 -1.15 -3.21 -9.56
CA GLY A 176 -0.51 -3.85 -10.70
C GLY A 176 0.79 -3.20 -11.16
N ILE A 177 1.33 -2.27 -10.40
CA ILE A 177 2.51 -1.47 -10.80
C ILE A 177 3.72 -2.34 -11.11
N LEU A 178 3.96 -3.43 -10.34
CA LEU A 178 5.10 -4.33 -10.56
C LEU A 178 4.88 -5.20 -11.78
N ALA A 179 3.66 -5.73 -11.97
CA ALA A 179 3.29 -6.51 -13.15
C ALA A 179 3.44 -5.69 -14.44
N LEU A 180 2.90 -4.47 -14.45
CA LEU A 180 2.99 -3.59 -15.61
C LEU A 180 4.43 -3.16 -15.87
N GLY A 181 5.21 -2.88 -14.81
CA GLY A 181 6.64 -2.60 -14.89
C GLY A 181 7.41 -3.75 -15.52
N ALA A 182 7.15 -4.99 -15.09
CA ALA A 182 7.78 -6.19 -15.67
C ALA A 182 7.46 -6.34 -17.18
N LEU A 183 6.21 -6.07 -17.60
CA LEU A 183 5.83 -6.10 -19.00
C LEU A 183 6.51 -5.01 -19.83
N ALA A 184 6.60 -3.78 -19.29
CA ALA A 184 7.30 -2.67 -19.96
C ALA A 184 8.78 -2.98 -20.17
N LEU A 185 9.40 -3.72 -19.25
CA LEU A 185 10.78 -4.17 -19.31
C LEU A 185 10.99 -5.43 -20.17
N GLY A 186 9.94 -5.94 -20.79
CA GLY A 186 10.02 -7.00 -21.79
C GLY A 186 9.78 -8.41 -21.26
N ALA A 187 9.15 -8.58 -20.11
CA ALA A 187 8.68 -9.89 -19.65
C ALA A 187 7.82 -10.57 -20.74
N LYS A 188 7.94 -11.89 -20.86
CA LYS A 188 7.18 -12.68 -21.85
C LYS A 188 5.70 -12.67 -21.49
N THR A 189 5.39 -13.01 -20.27
CA THR A 189 4.05 -13.04 -19.68
C THR A 189 4.13 -12.65 -18.22
N VAL A 190 3.07 -12.06 -17.68
CA VAL A 190 2.95 -11.77 -16.26
C VAL A 190 1.62 -12.29 -15.76
N TRP A 191 1.66 -12.97 -14.63
CA TRP A 191 0.49 -13.34 -13.85
C TRP A 191 0.43 -12.40 -12.65
N SER A 192 -0.75 -11.83 -12.40
CA SER A 192 -1.00 -10.97 -11.24
C SER A 192 -2.10 -11.58 -10.41
N THR A 193 -1.90 -11.63 -9.11
CA THR A 193 -2.90 -12.13 -8.17
C THR A 193 -2.91 -11.31 -6.89
N ASP A 194 -4.08 -11.21 -6.30
CA ASP A 194 -4.28 -10.60 -4.99
C ASP A 194 -5.44 -11.31 -4.28
N HIS A 195 -5.48 -11.26 -2.95
CA HIS A 195 -6.61 -11.73 -2.16
C HIS A 195 -7.76 -10.72 -2.15
N ASP A 196 -7.44 -9.43 -2.38
CA ASP A 196 -8.42 -8.35 -2.44
C ASP A 196 -8.93 -8.16 -3.88
N GLN A 197 -10.24 -8.34 -4.07
CA GLN A 197 -10.89 -8.12 -5.35
C GLN A 197 -10.73 -6.69 -5.88
N GLN A 198 -10.63 -5.69 -5.00
CA GLN A 198 -10.42 -4.30 -5.40
C GLN A 198 -9.02 -4.09 -5.98
N ALA A 199 -8.03 -4.81 -5.49
CA ALA A 199 -6.67 -4.82 -6.06
C ALA A 199 -6.67 -5.39 -7.48
N LEU A 200 -7.38 -6.49 -7.73
CA LEU A 200 -7.52 -7.08 -9.08
C LEU A 200 -8.20 -6.10 -10.04
N ILE A 201 -9.27 -5.44 -9.61
CA ILE A 201 -9.96 -4.40 -10.40
C ILE A 201 -9.02 -3.21 -10.68
N SER A 202 -8.25 -2.77 -9.69
CA SER A 202 -7.27 -1.69 -9.84
C SER A 202 -6.19 -2.05 -10.86
N THR A 203 -5.63 -3.27 -10.77
CA THR A 203 -4.67 -3.81 -11.73
C THR A 203 -5.26 -3.83 -13.15
N GLU A 204 -6.51 -4.28 -13.31
CA GLU A 204 -7.18 -4.31 -14.61
C GLU A 204 -7.37 -2.90 -15.19
N ASN A 205 -7.80 -1.95 -14.36
CA ASN A 205 -7.97 -0.56 -14.78
C ASN A 205 -6.66 0.08 -15.20
N ASN A 206 -5.58 -0.11 -14.43
CA ASN A 206 -4.26 0.37 -14.80
C ASN A 206 -3.71 -0.31 -16.07
N ALA A 207 -4.03 -1.57 -16.29
CA ALA A 207 -3.65 -2.27 -17.52
C ALA A 207 -4.28 -1.65 -18.78
N LYS A 208 -5.48 -1.05 -18.69
CA LYS A 208 -6.16 -0.39 -19.81
C LYS A 208 -5.41 0.85 -20.33
N TYR A 209 -4.64 1.53 -19.48
CA TYR A 209 -3.81 2.67 -19.88
C TYR A 209 -2.53 2.26 -20.62
N ASN A 210 -2.20 0.97 -20.58
CA ASN A 210 -0.97 0.40 -21.11
C ASN A 210 -1.22 -0.60 -22.24
N VAL A 211 -0.25 -0.78 -23.15
CA VAL A 211 -0.43 -1.60 -24.38
C VAL A 211 0.25 -2.96 -24.19
N PHE A 212 -0.27 -3.78 -23.27
CA PHE A 212 0.29 -5.11 -22.98
C PHE A 212 -0.70 -6.25 -23.30
N LYS A 213 -1.44 -6.14 -24.41
CA LYS A 213 -2.46 -7.12 -24.81
C LYS A 213 -1.91 -8.56 -24.82
N ASN A 214 -2.70 -9.48 -24.23
CA ASN A 214 -2.43 -10.92 -24.21
C ASN A 214 -1.12 -11.35 -23.49
N LYS A 215 -0.59 -10.51 -22.59
CA LYS A 215 0.62 -10.84 -21.82
C LYS A 215 0.39 -10.74 -20.31
N LEU A 216 -0.69 -10.12 -19.89
CA LEU A 216 -1.09 -9.99 -18.48
C LEU A 216 -2.29 -10.89 -18.21
N TYR A 217 -2.15 -11.75 -17.21
CA TYR A 217 -3.20 -12.63 -16.69
C TYR A 217 -3.49 -12.20 -15.26
N ILE A 218 -4.69 -11.68 -15.03
CA ILE A 218 -5.15 -11.23 -13.70
C ILE A 218 -6.10 -12.33 -13.21
N VAL A 219 -5.76 -12.96 -12.11
CA VAL A 219 -6.46 -14.13 -11.58
C VAL A 219 -6.59 -14.07 -10.07
N ASN A 220 -7.58 -14.77 -9.53
CA ASN A 220 -7.68 -14.96 -8.08
C ASN A 220 -6.55 -15.86 -7.56
N THR A 221 -6.30 -15.80 -6.25
CA THR A 221 -5.26 -16.61 -5.60
C THR A 221 -5.48 -18.12 -5.74
N ASP A 222 -6.72 -18.58 -5.91
CA ASP A 222 -7.02 -19.99 -6.15
C ASP A 222 -6.69 -20.44 -7.57
N ASP A 223 -6.80 -19.56 -8.56
CA ASP A 223 -6.62 -19.87 -9.97
C ASP A 223 -5.16 -19.84 -10.40
N ILE A 224 -4.29 -19.16 -9.64
CA ILE A 224 -2.84 -19.04 -9.97
C ILE A 224 -2.07 -20.35 -9.78
N LYS A 225 -2.63 -21.33 -9.10
CA LYS A 225 -1.95 -22.60 -8.74
C LYS A 225 -1.36 -23.35 -9.94
N SER A 226 -1.91 -23.15 -11.14
CA SER A 226 -1.40 -23.74 -12.38
C SER A 226 -0.25 -22.96 -13.04
N ALA A 227 -0.03 -21.72 -12.63
CA ALA A 227 1.04 -20.89 -13.16
C ALA A 227 2.42 -21.42 -12.73
N ARG A 228 3.42 -21.21 -13.57
CA ARG A 228 4.84 -21.44 -13.25
C ARG A 228 5.62 -20.26 -13.78
N ALA A 229 6.54 -19.73 -12.96
CA ALA A 229 7.29 -18.52 -13.29
C ALA A 229 8.79 -18.70 -13.09
N ASP A 230 9.55 -17.95 -13.89
CA ASP A 230 11.00 -17.79 -13.74
C ASP A 230 11.31 -16.81 -12.59
N ILE A 231 10.40 -15.84 -12.36
CA ILE A 231 10.55 -14.80 -11.35
C ILE A 231 9.21 -14.60 -10.65
N ILE A 232 9.25 -14.56 -9.32
CA ILE A 232 8.12 -14.10 -8.50
C ILE A 232 8.54 -12.84 -7.77
N VAL A 233 7.70 -11.80 -7.83
CA VAL A 233 7.84 -10.60 -7.01
C VAL A 233 6.63 -10.55 -6.07
N ALA A 234 6.88 -10.36 -4.77
CA ALA A 234 5.84 -10.16 -3.78
C ALA A 234 6.23 -9.00 -2.86
N ASN A 235 5.40 -7.95 -2.87
CA ASN A 235 5.57 -6.77 -2.04
C ASN A 235 4.43 -6.69 -1.03
N ILE A 236 4.47 -7.57 -0.04
CA ILE A 236 3.47 -7.72 1.02
C ILE A 236 4.15 -7.88 2.36
N LEU A 237 3.40 -7.78 3.46
CA LEU A 237 3.95 -7.82 4.81
C LEU A 237 4.65 -9.17 5.15
N ALA A 238 5.55 -9.14 6.12
CA ALA A 238 6.41 -10.26 6.50
C ALA A 238 5.64 -11.52 6.91
N ASN A 239 4.59 -11.41 7.72
CA ASN A 239 3.81 -12.58 8.18
C ASN A 239 3.10 -13.32 7.01
N PRO A 240 2.35 -12.64 6.11
CA PRO A 240 1.86 -13.25 4.88
C PRO A 240 2.96 -13.92 4.04
N LEU A 241 4.13 -13.28 3.87
CA LEU A 241 5.25 -13.88 3.12
C LEU A 241 5.68 -15.21 3.71
N ILE A 242 5.84 -15.29 5.04
CA ILE A 242 6.21 -16.55 5.72
C ILE A 242 5.13 -17.63 5.51
N THR A 243 3.86 -17.26 5.65
CA THR A 243 2.73 -18.20 5.45
C THR A 243 2.65 -18.72 4.01
N LEU A 244 2.91 -17.84 3.04
CA LEU A 244 2.84 -18.15 1.61
C LEU A 244 4.07 -18.88 1.07
N MET A 245 5.12 -19.08 1.85
CA MET A 245 6.36 -19.73 1.41
C MET A 245 6.14 -21.02 0.63
N PRO A 246 5.29 -21.98 1.08
CA PRO A 246 5.06 -23.22 0.32
C PRO A 246 4.44 -22.96 -1.06
N VAL A 247 3.48 -22.03 -1.13
CA VAL A 247 2.80 -21.65 -2.40
C VAL A 247 3.78 -21.00 -3.36
N LEU A 248 4.55 -20.01 -2.89
CA LEU A 248 5.55 -19.32 -3.72
C LEU A 248 6.64 -20.28 -4.19
N THR A 249 7.02 -21.24 -3.34
CA THR A 249 7.97 -22.29 -3.71
C THR A 249 7.44 -23.16 -4.84
N GLU A 250 6.17 -23.55 -4.79
CA GLU A 250 5.55 -24.39 -5.83
C GLU A 250 5.43 -23.64 -7.16
N LEU A 251 5.02 -22.37 -7.14
CA LEU A 251 4.83 -21.53 -8.33
C LEU A 251 6.13 -21.21 -9.07
N LEU A 252 7.26 -21.22 -8.36
CA LEU A 252 8.55 -20.85 -8.92
C LEU A 252 9.26 -22.05 -9.56
N LEU A 253 9.76 -21.87 -10.76
CA LEU A 253 10.57 -22.87 -11.46
C LEU A 253 11.91 -23.13 -10.74
N PRO A 254 12.54 -24.30 -10.92
CA PRO A 254 13.91 -24.56 -10.42
C PRO A 254 14.87 -23.47 -10.90
N LYS A 255 15.76 -23.00 -10.03
CA LYS A 255 16.68 -21.88 -10.28
C LYS A 255 16.00 -20.53 -10.53
N GLY A 256 14.68 -20.44 -10.39
CA GLY A 256 13.93 -19.20 -10.48
C GLY A 256 14.26 -18.22 -9.35
N LYS A 257 13.97 -16.96 -9.55
CA LYS A 257 14.25 -15.90 -8.60
C LYS A 257 12.98 -15.49 -7.84
N LEU A 258 13.09 -15.38 -6.52
CA LEU A 258 12.03 -14.89 -5.65
C LEU A 258 12.46 -13.56 -5.04
N ILE A 259 11.67 -12.52 -5.25
CA ILE A 259 11.93 -11.15 -4.82
C ILE A 259 10.85 -10.75 -3.84
N LEU A 260 11.24 -10.60 -2.59
CA LEU A 260 10.35 -10.29 -1.48
C LEU A 260 10.62 -8.89 -0.96
N SER A 261 9.60 -8.08 -0.77
CA SER A 261 9.65 -6.77 -0.11
C SER A 261 8.35 -6.53 0.66
N GLY A 262 8.20 -5.36 1.30
CA GLY A 262 7.17 -5.14 2.31
C GLY A 262 7.61 -5.67 3.68
N ILE A 263 8.91 -5.79 3.88
CA ILE A 263 9.55 -6.38 5.05
C ILE A 263 10.29 -5.26 5.77
N LEU A 264 10.01 -5.07 7.07
CA LEU A 264 10.81 -4.19 7.91
C LEU A 264 12.20 -4.80 8.15
N THR A 265 13.20 -3.94 8.39
CA THR A 265 14.58 -4.37 8.67
C THR A 265 14.64 -5.40 9.81
N ASP A 266 13.85 -5.21 10.86
CA ASP A 266 13.79 -6.10 12.02
C ASP A 266 13.21 -7.48 11.69
N ASP A 267 12.32 -7.56 10.69
CA ASP A 267 11.71 -8.82 10.23
C ASP A 267 12.58 -9.58 9.20
N ALA A 268 13.60 -8.94 8.65
CA ALA A 268 14.39 -9.49 7.55
C ALA A 268 15.00 -10.87 7.86
N ALA A 269 15.53 -11.05 9.05
CA ALA A 269 16.12 -12.33 9.49
C ALA A 269 15.04 -13.41 9.57
N ARG A 270 13.90 -13.12 10.19
CA ARG A 270 12.78 -14.06 10.37
C ARG A 270 12.23 -14.54 9.02
N VAL A 271 12.07 -13.61 8.07
CA VAL A 271 11.65 -13.97 6.72
C VAL A 271 12.71 -14.81 6.02
N ALA A 272 13.99 -14.42 6.08
CA ALA A 272 15.07 -15.17 5.44
C ALA A 272 15.18 -16.61 5.96
N ASP A 273 15.03 -16.81 7.27
CA ASP A 273 15.08 -18.14 7.91
C ASP A 273 13.91 -19.05 7.44
N ALA A 274 12.73 -18.49 7.23
CA ALA A 274 11.59 -19.26 6.72
C ALA A 274 11.84 -19.87 5.33
N TYR A 275 12.65 -19.21 4.50
CA TYR A 275 12.92 -19.62 3.12
C TYR A 275 14.18 -20.47 2.94
N GLN A 276 15.08 -20.55 3.94
CA GLN A 276 16.43 -21.12 3.81
C GLN A 276 16.50 -22.58 3.33
N ASN A 277 15.46 -23.38 3.58
CA ASN A 277 15.44 -24.80 3.20
C ASN A 277 15.20 -25.03 1.70
N TYR A 278 14.63 -24.05 1.01
CA TYR A 278 14.24 -24.16 -0.41
C TYR A 278 14.94 -23.14 -1.29
N PHE A 279 15.60 -22.15 -0.67
CA PHE A 279 16.18 -21.02 -1.40
C PHE A 279 17.56 -20.66 -0.86
N THR A 280 18.42 -20.22 -1.78
CA THR A 280 19.66 -19.53 -1.43
C THR A 280 19.40 -18.03 -1.44
N LYS A 281 19.68 -17.32 -0.34
CA LYS A 281 19.63 -15.86 -0.29
C LYS A 281 20.78 -15.28 -1.11
N ILE A 282 20.48 -14.47 -2.12
CA ILE A 282 21.44 -13.89 -3.05
C ILE A 282 21.86 -12.50 -2.61
N ASP A 283 20.89 -11.63 -2.27
CA ASP A 283 21.15 -10.25 -1.91
C ASP A 283 20.07 -9.71 -0.99
N ILE A 284 20.38 -8.62 -0.30
CA ILE A 284 19.44 -7.83 0.47
C ILE A 284 19.69 -6.36 0.18
N LYS A 285 18.64 -5.61 -0.15
CA LYS A 285 18.68 -4.17 -0.36
C LYS A 285 17.81 -3.49 0.69
N GLN A 286 18.29 -2.39 1.23
CA GLN A 286 17.54 -1.59 2.19
C GLN A 286 17.28 -0.19 1.64
N LYS A 287 16.10 0.33 1.95
CA LYS A 287 15.73 1.71 1.77
C LYS A 287 14.84 2.13 2.93
N ASP A 288 15.31 3.14 3.66
CA ASP A 288 14.72 3.57 4.92
C ASP A 288 14.65 2.37 5.90
N GLU A 289 13.52 2.11 6.54
CA GLU A 289 13.27 0.97 7.42
C GLU A 289 12.87 -0.33 6.69
N TRP A 290 12.80 -0.30 5.35
CA TRP A 290 12.29 -1.40 4.54
C TRP A 290 13.40 -2.12 3.77
N VAL A 291 13.20 -3.42 3.59
CA VAL A 291 14.14 -4.25 2.80
C VAL A 291 13.46 -4.96 1.64
N LEU A 292 14.30 -5.28 0.65
CA LEU A 292 14.02 -6.26 -0.39
C LEU A 292 15.03 -7.39 -0.24
N ILE A 293 14.55 -8.63 -0.27
CA ILE A 293 15.39 -9.84 -0.23
C ILE A 293 15.26 -10.55 -1.58
N GLU A 294 16.41 -10.81 -2.22
CA GLU A 294 16.50 -11.64 -3.42
C GLU A 294 16.91 -13.05 -3.05
N PHE A 295 16.12 -14.01 -3.48
CA PHE A 295 16.40 -15.44 -3.34
C PHE A 295 16.47 -16.13 -4.69
N GLN A 296 17.21 -17.24 -4.73
CA GLN A 296 17.20 -18.19 -5.84
C GLN A 296 16.76 -19.55 -5.34
N LYS A 297 15.79 -20.16 -6.03
CA LYS A 297 15.32 -21.52 -5.73
C LYS A 297 16.45 -22.53 -5.97
N ILE A 298 16.65 -23.41 -5.01
CA ILE A 298 17.65 -24.50 -5.07
C ILE A 298 17.29 -25.50 -6.16
#